data_edcb5d2bc88454732fb359d79b97e240
#
_entry.id   edcb5d2bc88454732fb359d79b97e240
#
_cell.length_a   1.000
_cell.length_b   1.000
_cell.length_c   1.000
_cell.angle_alpha   90.00
_cell.angle_beta   90.00
_cell.angle_gamma   90.00
#
_symmetry.space_group_name_H-M   'P 1'
#
loop_
_entity.id
_entity.type
_entity.pdbx_description
1 polymer ?
#
loop_
_entity_poly.entity_id
_entity_poly.type
_entity_poly.pdbx_seq_one_letter_code
_entity_poly.pdbx_strand_id
1 'polypeptide(L)'
;PDAIGGVLWFGLDDANMTVFTPVYCNTDKVPASYAQGEGDCVTFSWNSAFWIYNWVADMIRPRYSLMINDMRTVQNSLEDMYANAQSGVESTALKLYQEDPAKAKAFLTDYTSMTAQTAVESWKKLGEFLVVRYNDGAVKRVQNGKLVRPATGNTAPLDRPGYTQEFLKELVKATGDRYKCKELK
;
A
#
# COMPACT_ATOMS: atom_id res chain seq x y z
N PRO A 1 19.25 -28.35 -5.82
CA PRO A 1 20.30 -27.47 -5.51
C PRO A 1 19.94 -26.12 -5.99
N ASP A 2 19.73 -25.25 -5.10
CA ASP A 2 18.80 -24.31 -5.63
C ASP A 2 19.41 -22.95 -5.49
N ALA A 3 19.99 -22.51 -6.60
CA ALA A 3 20.46 -21.15 -6.76
C ALA A 3 19.45 -20.12 -6.26
N ILE A 4 18.19 -20.45 -6.38
CA ILE A 4 17.06 -19.59 -6.04
C ILE A 4 16.41 -20.01 -4.73
N GLY A 5 16.33 -21.32 -4.43
CA GLY A 5 15.73 -21.90 -3.23
C GLY A 5 14.21 -21.72 -3.10
N GLY A 6 13.61 -20.98 -4.02
CA GLY A 6 12.23 -20.57 -3.99
C GLY A 6 12.04 -19.07 -3.72
N VAL A 7 10.83 -18.59 -3.94
CA VAL A 7 10.42 -17.20 -3.66
C VAL A 7 9.16 -17.20 -2.82
N LEU A 8 9.17 -16.42 -1.75
CA LEU A 8 8.00 -16.11 -0.92
C LEU A 8 7.47 -14.75 -1.33
N TRP A 9 6.22 -14.67 -1.75
CA TRP A 9 5.52 -13.42 -1.92
C TRP A 9 5.01 -12.94 -0.56
N PHE A 10 5.68 -11.95 -0.01
CA PHE A 10 5.50 -11.51 1.36
C PHE A 10 4.78 -10.17 1.43
N GLY A 11 3.68 -10.13 2.16
CA GLY A 11 2.91 -8.92 2.46
C GLY A 11 2.76 -8.74 3.97
N LEU A 12 2.40 -7.54 4.38
CA LEU A 12 2.27 -7.12 5.78
C LEU A 12 0.87 -6.56 6.04
N ASP A 13 0.40 -6.70 7.28
CA ASP A 13 -0.88 -6.20 7.77
C ASP A 13 -2.08 -6.84 7.06
N ASP A 14 -2.94 -6.07 6.42
CA ASP A 14 -4.17 -6.52 5.77
C ASP A 14 -3.87 -7.10 4.39
N ALA A 15 -4.11 -8.40 4.19
CA ALA A 15 -3.82 -9.11 2.94
C ALA A 15 -4.53 -8.53 1.71
N ASN A 16 -5.65 -7.81 1.87
CA ASN A 16 -6.34 -7.13 0.79
C ASN A 16 -5.75 -5.76 0.47
N MET A 17 -5.07 -5.12 1.44
CA MET A 17 -4.54 -3.77 1.35
C MET A 17 -3.01 -3.73 1.55
N THR A 18 -2.31 -4.77 1.16
CA THR A 18 -0.86 -4.87 1.14
C THR A 18 -0.33 -4.92 -0.29
N VAL A 19 0.96 -4.84 -0.47
CA VAL A 19 1.65 -5.25 -1.70
C VAL A 19 2.55 -6.44 -1.39
N PHE A 20 2.43 -7.49 -2.20
CA PHE A 20 3.27 -8.66 -2.06
C PHE A 20 4.61 -8.44 -2.76
N THR A 21 5.69 -8.52 -1.99
CA THR A 21 7.06 -8.38 -2.49
C THR A 21 7.76 -9.72 -2.58
N PRO A 22 8.61 -9.96 -3.59
CA PRO A 22 9.34 -11.22 -3.71
C PRO A 22 10.50 -11.26 -2.71
N VAL A 23 10.46 -12.23 -1.81
CA VAL A 23 11.53 -12.55 -0.86
C VAL A 23 12.11 -13.91 -1.25
N TYR A 24 13.35 -13.90 -1.77
CA TYR A 24 14.02 -15.13 -2.17
C TYR A 24 14.58 -15.87 -0.96
N CYS A 25 14.43 -17.21 -0.94
CA CYS A 25 14.89 -18.03 0.17
C CYS A 25 16.43 -18.06 0.25
N ASN A 26 17.14 -17.87 -0.88
CA ASN A 26 18.59 -17.81 -0.91
C ASN A 26 19.09 -16.36 -0.71
N THR A 27 18.78 -15.78 0.44
CA THR A 27 19.24 -14.42 0.84
C THR A 27 19.98 -14.47 2.17
N ASP A 28 20.87 -13.49 2.40
CA ASP A 28 21.66 -13.39 3.63
C ASP A 28 21.02 -12.46 4.66
N LYS A 29 20.12 -11.57 4.23
CA LYS A 29 19.61 -10.51 5.07
C LYS A 29 18.11 -10.36 4.88
N VAL A 30 17.42 -10.10 5.96
CA VAL A 30 16.04 -9.59 5.94
C VAL A 30 16.10 -8.11 5.52
N PRO A 31 15.20 -7.64 4.64
CA PRO A 31 15.08 -6.21 4.35
C PRO A 31 14.94 -5.40 5.65
N ALA A 32 15.66 -4.29 5.76
CA ALA A 32 15.72 -3.51 7.01
C ALA A 32 14.34 -3.08 7.51
N SER A 33 13.43 -2.71 6.61
CA SER A 33 12.05 -2.33 6.95
C SER A 33 11.17 -3.49 7.42
N TYR A 34 11.56 -4.75 7.16
CA TYR A 34 10.88 -5.96 7.61
C TYR A 34 11.53 -6.57 8.86
N ALA A 35 12.70 -6.04 9.24
CA ALA A 35 13.44 -6.55 10.39
C ALA A 35 12.75 -6.17 11.71
N GLN A 36 12.93 -7.02 12.70
CA GLN A 36 12.53 -6.73 14.07
C GLN A 36 13.36 -5.57 14.62
N GLY A 37 12.73 -4.71 15.43
CA GLY A 37 13.40 -3.58 16.08
C GLY A 37 13.11 -2.20 15.47
N GLU A 38 12.49 -2.16 14.29
CA GLU A 38 12.03 -0.93 13.65
C GLU A 38 10.62 -0.51 14.11
N GLY A 39 10.42 -0.44 15.42
CA GLY A 39 9.14 -0.22 16.08
C GLY A 39 8.59 -1.49 16.71
N ASP A 40 7.53 -1.35 17.51
CA ASP A 40 6.84 -2.43 18.19
C ASP A 40 5.34 -2.09 18.35
N CYS A 41 4.58 -2.87 19.12
CA CYS A 41 3.14 -2.67 19.31
C CYS A 41 2.74 -1.37 20.02
N VAL A 42 3.69 -0.64 20.59
CA VAL A 42 3.49 0.64 21.29
C VAL A 42 4.42 1.76 20.80
N THR A 43 5.29 1.46 19.86
CA THR A 43 6.29 2.39 19.33
C THR A 43 6.18 2.48 17.81
N PHE A 44 5.66 3.59 17.29
CA PHE A 44 5.57 3.85 15.85
C PHE A 44 6.95 4.13 15.25
N SER A 45 7.20 3.61 14.05
CA SER A 45 8.40 3.96 13.26
C SER A 45 8.08 4.09 11.77
N TRP A 46 8.53 5.18 11.16
CA TRP A 46 8.47 5.38 9.71
C TRP A 46 9.44 4.47 8.92
N ASN A 47 10.32 3.75 9.60
CA ASN A 47 11.21 2.76 9.00
C ASN A 47 10.61 1.35 9.03
N SER A 48 9.55 1.13 9.82
CA SER A 48 8.85 -0.14 9.88
C SER A 48 7.84 -0.26 8.74
N ALA A 49 8.01 -1.27 7.91
CA ALA A 49 7.05 -1.58 6.87
C ALA A 49 5.66 -1.89 7.45
N PHE A 50 5.59 -2.65 8.56
CA PHE A 50 4.32 -2.94 9.23
C PHE A 50 3.55 -1.66 9.57
N TRP A 51 4.20 -0.67 10.19
CA TRP A 51 3.54 0.57 10.57
C TRP A 51 3.06 1.40 9.38
N ILE A 52 3.80 1.40 8.28
CA ILE A 52 3.41 2.12 7.07
C ILE A 52 2.23 1.44 6.38
N TYR A 53 2.24 0.11 6.30
CA TYR A 53 1.13 -0.65 5.71
C TYR A 53 -0.14 -0.53 6.55
N ASN A 54 -0.02 -0.67 7.87
CA ASN A 54 -1.12 -0.51 8.80
C ASN A 54 -1.72 0.91 8.75
N TRP A 55 -0.88 1.94 8.72
CA TRP A 55 -1.33 3.33 8.58
C TRP A 55 -2.16 3.56 7.30
N VAL A 56 -1.72 3.04 6.16
CA VAL A 56 -2.46 3.15 4.89
C VAL A 56 -3.78 2.37 4.96
N ALA A 57 -3.76 1.15 5.47
CA ALA A 57 -4.95 0.32 5.61
C ALA A 57 -5.98 0.98 6.54
N ASP A 58 -5.55 1.52 7.67
CA ASP A 58 -6.43 2.20 8.62
C ASP A 58 -7.07 3.48 8.06
N MET A 59 -6.38 4.19 7.18
CA MET A 59 -6.99 5.31 6.46
C MET A 59 -8.05 4.86 5.46
N ILE A 60 -7.85 3.73 4.79
CA ILE A 60 -8.76 3.23 3.75
C ILE A 60 -10.02 2.61 4.35
N ARG A 61 -9.92 1.84 5.44
CA ARG A 61 -11.04 1.09 6.05
C ARG A 61 -12.30 1.93 6.26
N PRO A 62 -12.27 3.13 6.87
CA PRO A 62 -13.47 3.93 7.12
C PRO A 62 -14.15 4.47 5.85
N ARG A 63 -13.42 4.56 4.73
CA ARG A 63 -13.89 5.11 3.45
C ARG A 63 -13.50 4.21 2.28
N TYR A 64 -13.59 2.92 2.49
CA TYR A 64 -13.08 1.87 1.59
C TYR A 64 -13.51 2.08 0.14
N SER A 65 -14.80 2.23 -0.13
CA SER A 65 -15.34 2.36 -1.50
C SER A 65 -14.80 3.57 -2.27
N LEU A 66 -14.33 4.61 -1.57
CA LEU A 66 -13.77 5.80 -2.18
C LEU A 66 -12.26 5.69 -2.42
N MET A 67 -11.55 5.02 -1.52
CA MET A 67 -10.08 5.06 -1.45
C MET A 67 -9.41 3.83 -2.05
N ILE A 68 -10.10 2.68 -2.07
CA ILE A 68 -9.50 1.39 -2.47
C ILE A 68 -8.93 1.41 -3.89
N ASN A 69 -9.56 2.12 -4.83
CA ASN A 69 -9.09 2.16 -6.21
C ASN A 69 -7.75 2.89 -6.38
N ASP A 70 -7.50 3.92 -5.58
CA ASP A 70 -6.20 4.60 -5.58
C ASP A 70 -5.10 3.66 -5.07
N MET A 71 -5.39 2.93 -4.00
CA MET A 71 -4.46 1.94 -3.46
C MET A 71 -4.20 0.81 -4.46
N ARG A 72 -5.26 0.27 -5.09
CA ARG A 72 -5.14 -0.79 -6.11
C ARG A 72 -4.27 -0.37 -7.30
N THR A 73 -4.33 0.88 -7.70
CA THR A 73 -3.47 1.39 -8.77
C THR A 73 -1.99 1.25 -8.43
N VAL A 74 -1.61 1.58 -7.21
CA VAL A 74 -0.21 1.45 -6.75
C VAL A 74 0.16 -0.02 -6.52
N GLN A 75 -0.72 -0.78 -5.86
CA GLN A 75 -0.54 -2.21 -5.61
C GLN A 75 -0.28 -2.98 -6.90
N ASN A 76 -1.20 -2.89 -7.86
CA ASN A 76 -1.09 -3.60 -9.13
C ASN A 76 0.18 -3.20 -9.89
N SER A 77 0.51 -1.90 -9.92
CA SER A 77 1.72 -1.42 -10.60
C SER A 77 3.00 -2.04 -10.02
N LEU A 78 3.08 -2.21 -8.71
CA LEU A 78 4.23 -2.82 -8.05
C LEU A 78 4.26 -4.34 -8.26
N GLU A 79 3.14 -5.02 -8.03
CA GLU A 79 3.05 -6.47 -8.17
C GLU A 79 3.29 -6.91 -9.63
N ASP A 80 2.74 -6.20 -10.61
CA ASP A 80 3.00 -6.44 -12.03
C ASP A 80 4.48 -6.23 -12.37
N MET A 81 5.10 -5.18 -11.83
CA MET A 81 6.54 -4.93 -12.03
C MET A 81 7.39 -6.09 -11.49
N TYR A 82 7.08 -6.58 -10.29
CA TYR A 82 7.82 -7.69 -9.69
C TYR A 82 7.59 -9.00 -10.43
N ALA A 83 6.35 -9.31 -10.79
CA ALA A 83 6.00 -10.52 -11.53
C ALA A 83 6.67 -10.54 -12.92
N ASN A 84 6.66 -9.41 -13.63
CA ASN A 84 7.30 -9.29 -14.93
C ASN A 84 8.83 -9.40 -14.86
N ALA A 85 9.46 -8.98 -13.76
CA ALA A 85 10.91 -9.07 -13.58
C ALA A 85 11.37 -10.48 -13.17
N GLN A 86 10.50 -11.30 -12.59
CA GLN A 86 10.87 -12.56 -11.93
C GLN A 86 11.72 -13.48 -12.79
N SER A 87 11.29 -13.78 -14.02
CA SER A 87 12.02 -14.71 -14.88
C SER A 87 13.44 -14.21 -15.23
N GLY A 88 13.60 -12.91 -15.42
CA GLY A 88 14.91 -12.28 -15.67
C GLY A 88 15.83 -12.33 -14.46
N VAL A 89 15.27 -12.05 -13.28
CA VAL A 89 15.99 -12.14 -11.99
C VAL A 89 16.47 -13.57 -11.75
N GLU A 90 15.60 -14.56 -11.90
CA GLU A 90 15.92 -15.97 -11.69
C GLU A 90 16.95 -16.49 -12.71
N SER A 91 16.82 -16.12 -13.99
CA SER A 91 17.80 -16.45 -15.03
C SER A 91 19.17 -15.84 -14.72
N THR A 92 19.21 -14.62 -14.22
CA THR A 92 20.46 -13.95 -13.83
C THR A 92 21.09 -14.63 -12.61
N ALA A 93 20.28 -14.94 -11.59
CA ALA A 93 20.75 -15.66 -10.41
C ALA A 93 21.33 -17.02 -10.75
N LEU A 94 20.70 -17.78 -11.66
CA LEU A 94 21.20 -19.07 -12.12
C LEU A 94 22.57 -18.96 -12.83
N LYS A 95 22.77 -17.97 -13.68
CA LYS A 95 24.06 -17.72 -14.33
C LYS A 95 25.15 -17.37 -13.30
N LEU A 96 24.84 -16.46 -12.39
CA LEU A 96 25.75 -16.08 -11.31
C LEU A 96 26.10 -17.27 -10.41
N TYR A 97 25.14 -18.15 -10.14
CA TYR A 97 25.38 -19.35 -9.34
C TYR A 97 26.35 -20.32 -10.00
N GLN A 98 26.30 -20.45 -11.33
CA GLN A 98 27.23 -21.29 -12.08
C GLN A 98 28.66 -20.74 -12.02
N GLU A 99 28.81 -19.43 -11.92
CA GLU A 99 30.15 -18.81 -11.78
C GLU A 99 30.62 -18.88 -10.31
N ASP A 100 29.78 -18.46 -9.39
CA ASP A 100 30.05 -18.41 -7.96
C ASP A 100 28.72 -18.33 -7.18
N PRO A 101 28.36 -19.34 -6.37
CA PRO A 101 27.15 -19.33 -5.56
C PRO A 101 26.99 -18.10 -4.65
N ALA A 102 28.10 -17.53 -4.17
CA ALA A 102 28.05 -16.33 -3.32
C ALA A 102 27.57 -15.10 -4.10
N LYS A 103 27.92 -14.97 -5.39
CA LYS A 103 27.40 -13.89 -6.24
C LYS A 103 25.90 -13.97 -6.44
N ALA A 104 25.37 -15.17 -6.69
CA ALA A 104 23.93 -15.37 -6.82
C ALA A 104 23.19 -14.97 -5.55
N LYS A 105 23.69 -15.37 -4.40
CA LYS A 105 23.14 -15.06 -3.09
C LYS A 105 23.15 -13.56 -2.80
N ALA A 106 24.26 -12.88 -3.06
CA ALA A 106 24.38 -11.44 -2.94
C ALA A 106 23.36 -10.71 -3.84
N PHE A 107 23.27 -11.12 -5.11
CA PHE A 107 22.33 -10.54 -6.08
C PHE A 107 20.88 -10.69 -5.62
N LEU A 108 20.46 -11.88 -5.16
CA LEU A 108 19.10 -12.10 -4.67
C LEU A 108 18.81 -11.35 -3.37
N THR A 109 19.81 -11.19 -2.50
CA THR A 109 19.71 -10.38 -1.28
C THR A 109 19.47 -8.90 -1.61
N ASP A 110 20.24 -8.36 -2.55
CA ASP A 110 20.10 -6.97 -2.99
C ASP A 110 18.76 -6.73 -3.69
N TYR A 111 18.35 -7.66 -4.56
CA TYR A 111 17.04 -7.57 -5.23
C TYR A 111 15.88 -7.62 -4.24
N THR A 112 15.89 -8.56 -3.30
CA THR A 112 14.87 -8.66 -2.23
C THR A 112 14.82 -7.38 -1.40
N SER A 113 15.96 -6.83 -1.03
CA SER A 113 16.03 -5.58 -0.26
C SER A 113 15.52 -4.38 -1.05
N MET A 114 15.89 -4.29 -2.32
CA MET A 114 15.45 -3.22 -3.22
C MET A 114 13.93 -3.25 -3.45
N THR A 115 13.34 -4.41 -3.70
CA THR A 115 11.88 -4.53 -3.91
C THR A 115 11.10 -4.19 -2.65
N ALA A 116 11.54 -4.64 -1.48
CA ALA A 116 10.96 -4.28 -0.20
C ALA A 116 11.03 -2.77 0.07
N GLN A 117 12.19 -2.15 -0.18
CA GLN A 117 12.36 -0.70 -0.01
C GLN A 117 11.46 0.08 -0.97
N THR A 118 11.40 -0.32 -2.24
CA THR A 118 10.54 0.30 -3.26
C THR A 118 9.06 0.23 -2.86
N ALA A 119 8.62 -0.90 -2.32
CA ALA A 119 7.25 -1.08 -1.84
C ALA A 119 6.94 -0.14 -0.67
N VAL A 120 7.80 -0.10 0.34
CA VAL A 120 7.64 0.75 1.53
C VAL A 120 7.59 2.23 1.16
N GLU A 121 8.51 2.69 0.30
CA GLU A 121 8.52 4.10 -0.16
C GLU A 121 7.28 4.45 -0.98
N SER A 122 6.83 3.54 -1.83
CA SER A 122 5.62 3.73 -2.63
C SER A 122 4.37 3.77 -1.75
N TRP A 123 4.30 2.90 -0.73
CA TRP A 123 3.21 2.90 0.23
C TRP A 123 3.17 4.15 1.10
N LYS A 124 4.32 4.64 1.51
CA LYS A 124 4.43 5.91 2.23
C LYS A 124 3.91 7.09 1.40
N LYS A 125 4.33 7.17 0.14
CA LYS A 125 3.83 8.20 -0.81
C LYS A 125 2.33 8.05 -1.07
N LEU A 126 1.82 6.83 -1.17
CA LEU A 126 0.39 6.55 -1.27
C LEU A 126 -0.36 7.09 -0.04
N GLY A 127 0.11 6.82 1.17
CA GLY A 127 -0.49 7.34 2.40
C GLY A 127 -0.54 8.86 2.43
N GLU A 128 0.55 9.53 2.08
CA GLU A 128 0.62 10.99 1.95
C GLU A 128 -0.41 11.52 0.91
N PHE A 129 -0.51 10.85 -0.23
CA PHE A 129 -1.49 11.19 -1.26
C PHE A 129 -2.93 11.01 -0.76
N LEU A 130 -3.23 9.91 -0.08
CA LEU A 130 -4.56 9.62 0.47
C LEU A 130 -4.97 10.66 1.54
N VAL A 131 -4.05 11.04 2.42
CA VAL A 131 -4.29 12.11 3.40
C VAL A 131 -4.69 13.40 2.68
N VAL A 132 -3.92 13.82 1.67
CA VAL A 132 -4.22 15.08 0.95
C VAL A 132 -5.53 14.97 0.17
N ARG A 133 -5.77 13.85 -0.52
CA ARG A 133 -6.95 13.70 -1.38
C ARG A 133 -8.26 13.64 -0.60
N TYR A 134 -8.25 13.00 0.56
CA TYR A 134 -9.47 12.57 1.27
C TYR A 134 -9.71 13.21 2.63
N ASN A 135 -8.88 14.17 3.05
CA ASN A 135 -9.10 14.81 4.35
C ASN A 135 -10.42 15.62 4.39
N ASP A 136 -10.91 15.89 5.59
CA ASP A 136 -12.07 16.74 5.87
C ASP A 136 -13.40 16.30 5.18
N GLY A 137 -13.53 14.99 4.92
CA GLY A 137 -14.73 14.45 4.25
C GLY A 137 -14.82 14.80 2.76
N ALA A 138 -13.80 15.44 2.21
CA ALA A 138 -13.72 15.82 0.80
C ALA A 138 -13.07 14.72 -0.06
N VAL A 139 -13.26 14.83 -1.37
CA VAL A 139 -12.51 14.09 -2.40
C VAL A 139 -11.96 15.10 -3.37
N LYS A 140 -10.66 15.39 -3.29
CA LYS A 140 -10.00 16.30 -4.23
C LYS A 140 -9.82 15.63 -5.59
N ARG A 141 -9.98 16.41 -6.66
CA ARG A 141 -9.91 15.90 -8.04
C ARG A 141 -8.49 15.56 -8.44
N VAL A 142 -8.38 14.49 -9.23
CA VAL A 142 -7.12 14.00 -9.82
C VAL A 142 -7.24 14.10 -11.33
N GLN A 143 -6.18 14.57 -11.98
CA GLN A 143 -6.04 14.59 -13.44
C GLN A 143 -4.63 14.14 -13.80
N ASN A 144 -4.53 13.19 -14.72
CA ASN A 144 -3.25 12.61 -15.15
C ASN A 144 -2.39 12.10 -13.96
N GLY A 145 -3.04 11.42 -12.98
CA GLY A 145 -2.37 10.86 -11.79
C GLY A 145 -1.93 11.89 -10.75
N LYS A 146 -2.25 13.17 -10.91
CA LYS A 146 -1.87 14.25 -9.99
C LYS A 146 -3.09 14.99 -9.45
N LEU A 147 -2.99 15.43 -8.21
CA LEU A 147 -3.99 16.31 -7.61
C LEU A 147 -4.06 17.62 -8.37
N VAL A 148 -5.28 18.04 -8.73
CA VAL A 148 -5.52 19.29 -9.45
C VAL A 148 -5.25 20.47 -8.52
N ARG A 149 -4.35 21.36 -8.93
CA ARG A 149 -4.08 22.60 -8.22
C ARG A 149 -5.16 23.63 -8.54
N PRO A 150 -5.53 24.51 -7.60
CA PRO A 150 -6.43 25.60 -7.90
C PRO A 150 -5.78 26.57 -8.91
N ALA A 151 -6.60 27.13 -9.78
CA ALA A 151 -6.13 28.18 -10.71
C ALA A 151 -5.79 29.49 -9.96
N THR A 152 -6.56 29.76 -8.90
CA THR A 152 -6.36 30.91 -8.00
C THR A 152 -6.70 30.52 -6.57
N GLY A 153 -6.07 31.14 -5.59
CA GLY A 153 -6.31 30.87 -4.18
C GLY A 153 -5.77 29.50 -3.72
N ASN A 154 -6.26 29.04 -2.57
CA ASN A 154 -5.74 27.85 -1.87
C ASN A 154 -6.76 26.68 -1.82
N THR A 155 -7.93 26.80 -2.45
CA THR A 155 -8.96 25.77 -2.42
C THR A 155 -8.89 24.90 -3.66
N ALA A 156 -8.44 23.66 -3.51
CA ALA A 156 -8.42 22.69 -4.60
C ALA A 156 -9.84 22.32 -5.04
N PRO A 157 -10.07 22.02 -6.33
CA PRO A 157 -11.32 21.45 -6.80
C PRO A 157 -11.62 20.13 -6.08
N LEU A 158 -12.78 20.04 -5.46
CA LEU A 158 -13.17 18.89 -4.63
C LEU A 158 -14.67 18.61 -4.73
N ASP A 159 -15.02 17.38 -4.40
CA ASP A 159 -16.40 16.91 -4.20
C ASP A 159 -16.58 16.52 -2.74
N ARG A 160 -17.83 16.56 -2.24
CA ARG A 160 -18.23 16.09 -0.91
C ARG A 160 -19.32 15.03 -1.06
N PRO A 161 -18.94 13.76 -1.34
CA PRO A 161 -19.91 12.74 -1.72
C PRO A 161 -20.90 12.38 -0.59
N GLY A 162 -20.52 12.59 0.68
CA GLY A 162 -21.33 12.15 1.81
C GLY A 162 -21.51 10.63 1.84
N TYR A 163 -22.62 10.18 2.42
CA TYR A 163 -23.04 8.79 2.39
C TYR A 163 -23.91 8.50 1.17
N THR A 164 -23.86 7.26 0.65
CA THR A 164 -24.71 6.86 -0.47
C THR A 164 -26.19 6.81 -0.05
N GLN A 165 -27.09 6.98 -1.02
CA GLN A 165 -28.53 6.89 -0.74
C GLN A 165 -28.93 5.49 -0.23
N GLU A 166 -28.27 4.44 -0.72
CA GLU A 166 -28.47 3.07 -0.25
C GLU A 166 -28.11 2.92 1.21
N PHE A 167 -26.95 3.44 1.63
CA PHE A 167 -26.54 3.45 3.02
C PHE A 167 -27.55 4.20 3.90
N LEU A 168 -28.01 5.39 3.47
CA LEU A 168 -28.99 6.18 4.22
C LEU A 168 -30.33 5.45 4.36
N LYS A 169 -30.79 4.75 3.31
CA LYS A 169 -32.01 3.93 3.38
C LYS A 169 -31.88 2.78 4.39
N GLU A 170 -30.76 2.06 4.36
CA GLU A 170 -30.53 0.97 5.32
C GLU A 170 -30.36 1.50 6.74
N LEU A 171 -29.72 2.65 6.92
CA LEU A 171 -29.61 3.32 8.22
C LEU A 171 -30.99 3.66 8.79
N VAL A 172 -31.89 4.28 8.00
CA VAL A 172 -33.26 4.61 8.43
C VAL A 172 -34.05 3.34 8.75
N LYS A 173 -33.94 2.31 7.92
CA LYS A 173 -34.59 1.01 8.15
C LYS A 173 -34.16 0.37 9.47
N ALA A 174 -32.86 0.40 9.77
CA ALA A 174 -32.27 -0.19 10.97
C ALA A 174 -32.57 0.61 12.23
N THR A 175 -32.68 1.92 12.14
CA THR A 175 -32.82 2.83 13.29
C THR A 175 -34.22 3.38 13.50
N GLY A 176 -35.13 3.20 12.52
CA GLY A 176 -36.50 3.76 12.57
C GLY A 176 -36.48 5.28 12.77
N ASP A 177 -37.27 5.74 13.70
CA ASP A 177 -37.46 7.18 13.99
C ASP A 177 -36.34 7.80 14.86
N ARG A 178 -35.29 7.05 15.20
CA ARG A 178 -34.21 7.49 16.11
C ARG A 178 -33.59 8.83 15.70
N TYR A 179 -33.45 9.06 14.42
CA TYR A 179 -32.79 10.26 13.85
C TYR A 179 -33.80 11.21 13.18
N LYS A 180 -35.09 10.99 13.35
CA LYS A 180 -36.07 11.95 12.89
C LYS A 180 -35.95 13.27 13.65
N CYS A 181 -35.79 14.36 12.90
CA CYS A 181 -35.89 15.68 13.50
C CYS A 181 -37.33 15.88 14.08
N LYS A 182 -37.40 16.28 15.34
CA LYS A 182 -38.71 16.72 15.91
C LYS A 182 -39.13 17.97 15.17
N GLU A 183 -40.37 17.99 14.69
CA GLU A 183 -40.93 19.23 14.14
C GLU A 183 -40.82 20.33 15.20
N LEU A 184 -40.18 21.44 14.82
CA LEU A 184 -40.14 22.63 15.63
C LEU A 184 -41.59 23.14 15.68
N LYS A 185 -42.20 23.11 16.87
CA LYS A 185 -43.49 23.71 17.10
C LYS A 185 -43.36 25.22 17.16
#